data_878918528359b324aa22999175f1cc06
#
_entry.id   878918528359b324aa22999175f1cc06
#
_cell.length_a   1.000
_cell.length_b   1.000
_cell.length_c   1.000
_cell.angle_alpha   90.00
_cell.angle_beta   90.00
_cell.angle_gamma   90.00
#
_symmetry.space_group_name_H-M   'P 1'
#
loop_
_entity.id
_entity.type
_entity.pdbx_description
1 polymer ?
#
loop_
_entity_poly.entity_id
_entity_poly.type
_entity_poly.pdbx_seq_one_letter_code
_entity_poly.pdbx_strand_id
1 'polypeptide(L)'
;MIEKDFDLLKNDWIPCIQLDNEQRDFCIISALVNSCSIRAIHHESPVVTFSVLRFLLAFCYRVAYATKKPLTSFRNWRRVHEEWKNGIAQKDIETYLDECKCRDRFRLFDDRYPLYQVANLVCTGKEQPEPATRLFFEQFGGTPTQLWEHAPMLPTIKEAALYLISSQAFGASTSNTSKAKVGEIHYLPSGRTFAPCYKGCIVWLEGANLLETLLLNLVDYDMVDVDLPIWEKQLTIQELRARQALCKQEVNSEKKEEKCHKTFPTGPVQLFTWPSRAILLEKTKGEVVERVHFTQGLGLMDYPLDPMKPYDAEGRPMELDKNKGAWRDLHAILELKPNRNRTVLAFSHAARCGLSRTIINVAGVARGAKAAKILFWRYERFSVPVAMLEDVNIIDRIGTLVGEADNVEKILRQKAINIAYRYTVQANGRPDTKDQHDRNNDADKIAESIDPRPAYWARLEKHFFDLLQNLPNDWDTEAGDWKPDDQQHATRTWRKAVLNEARRSLEESVRSLGTTARAISAIARVGTDFSEKDLKPQPQDSQPKEKKSKPGKKGGGKNQMSLDEKRKSFIRRLLSLAEEGKEDRGALADLRSGLGKEPGKMARVHKHVVPYLPEKYRTVFLR
;
A
#
# COMPACT_ATOMS: atom_id res chain seq x y z
N MET A 1 -38.25 -25.28 6.77
CA MET A 1 -37.03 -25.14 5.92
C MET A 1 -35.90 -24.78 6.85
N ILE A 2 -34.88 -25.62 6.93
CA ILE A 2 -33.71 -25.42 7.82
C ILE A 2 -32.92 -24.25 7.25
N GLU A 3 -32.63 -23.24 8.08
CA GLU A 3 -31.67 -22.18 7.75
C GLU A 3 -30.33 -22.85 7.35
N LYS A 4 -29.73 -22.39 6.25
CA LYS A 4 -28.49 -22.99 5.77
C LYS A 4 -27.36 -22.59 6.71
N ASP A 5 -26.91 -23.52 7.56
CA ASP A 5 -25.72 -23.36 8.38
C ASP A 5 -24.50 -23.45 7.44
N PHE A 6 -23.65 -22.40 7.40
CA PHE A 6 -22.46 -22.35 6.57
C PHE A 6 -21.22 -22.19 7.47
N ASP A 7 -20.51 -23.28 7.65
CA ASP A 7 -19.31 -23.38 8.49
C ASP A 7 -18.06 -23.33 7.61
N LEU A 8 -17.28 -22.26 7.72
CA LEU A 8 -16.09 -22.02 6.91
C LEU A 8 -14.95 -23.02 7.16
N LEU A 9 -15.01 -23.79 8.26
CA LEU A 9 -14.08 -24.89 8.51
C LEU A 9 -14.40 -26.12 7.66
N LYS A 10 -15.66 -26.31 7.23
CA LYS A 10 -16.18 -27.55 6.64
C LYS A 10 -16.75 -27.37 5.23
N ASN A 11 -17.41 -26.25 4.97
CA ASN A 11 -17.98 -25.96 3.67
C ASN A 11 -16.93 -25.33 2.75
N ASP A 12 -16.89 -25.75 1.49
CA ASP A 12 -15.93 -25.24 0.51
C ASP A 12 -16.32 -23.82 0.05
N TRP A 13 -15.39 -22.88 0.18
CA TRP A 13 -15.61 -21.45 -0.15
C TRP A 13 -14.35 -20.73 -0.63
N ILE A 14 -13.16 -21.29 -0.43
CA ILE A 14 -11.88 -20.71 -0.86
C ILE A 14 -11.60 -21.18 -2.28
N PRO A 15 -11.70 -20.30 -3.30
CA PRO A 15 -11.42 -20.69 -4.68
C PRO A 15 -9.91 -20.88 -4.86
N CYS A 16 -9.52 -22.01 -5.38
CA CYS A 16 -8.13 -22.38 -5.58
C CYS A 16 -7.89 -22.96 -6.98
N ILE A 17 -6.66 -22.82 -7.46
CA ILE A 17 -6.12 -23.59 -8.58
C ILE A 17 -5.20 -24.66 -7.99
N GLN A 18 -5.38 -25.92 -8.40
CA GLN A 18 -4.52 -27.03 -8.04
C GLN A 18 -3.27 -27.08 -8.94
N LEU A 19 -2.30 -27.94 -8.60
CA LEU A 19 -1.07 -28.09 -9.39
C LEU A 19 -1.32 -28.66 -10.80
N ASP A 20 -2.42 -29.39 -11.00
CA ASP A 20 -2.91 -29.85 -12.31
C ASP A 20 -3.66 -28.80 -13.12
N ASN A 21 -3.79 -27.57 -12.58
CA ASN A 21 -4.54 -26.43 -13.10
C ASN A 21 -6.08 -26.58 -13.01
N GLU A 22 -6.61 -27.57 -12.31
CA GLU A 22 -8.03 -27.63 -12.04
C GLU A 22 -8.44 -26.60 -11.00
N GLN A 23 -9.59 -25.96 -11.22
CA GLN A 23 -10.17 -25.03 -10.26
C GLN A 23 -11.10 -25.79 -9.32
N ARG A 24 -10.90 -25.60 -8.03
CA ARG A 24 -11.72 -26.20 -7.00
C ARG A 24 -11.79 -25.31 -5.76
N ASP A 25 -12.96 -25.29 -5.12
CA ASP A 25 -13.13 -24.64 -3.83
C ASP A 25 -12.69 -25.57 -2.70
N PHE A 26 -12.18 -24.98 -1.62
CA PHE A 26 -11.77 -25.70 -0.40
C PHE A 26 -12.34 -24.99 0.84
N CYS A 27 -12.57 -25.74 1.89
CA CYS A 27 -12.78 -25.16 3.23
C CYS A 27 -11.43 -24.84 3.89
N ILE A 28 -11.41 -24.14 5.03
CA ILE A 28 -10.17 -23.78 5.72
C ILE A 28 -9.33 -25.03 6.03
N ILE A 29 -9.93 -26.06 6.62
CA ILE A 29 -9.20 -27.28 7.00
C ILE A 29 -8.62 -27.97 5.77
N SER A 30 -9.44 -28.22 4.76
CA SER A 30 -8.99 -28.90 3.55
C SER A 30 -7.95 -28.11 2.74
N ALA A 31 -8.05 -26.79 2.71
CA ALA A 31 -7.06 -25.93 2.07
C ALA A 31 -5.68 -26.03 2.75
N LEU A 32 -5.64 -26.05 4.07
CA LEU A 32 -4.41 -26.13 4.83
C LEU A 32 -3.79 -27.52 4.81
N VAL A 33 -4.61 -28.57 4.95
CA VAL A 33 -4.14 -29.96 4.88
C VAL A 33 -3.59 -30.31 3.50
N ASN A 34 -4.28 -29.86 2.43
CA ASN A 34 -3.88 -30.15 1.04
C ASN A 34 -3.03 -29.02 0.43
N SER A 35 -2.47 -28.14 1.24
CA SER A 35 -1.78 -26.93 0.75
C SER A 35 -0.59 -27.21 -0.19
N CYS A 36 0.02 -28.40 -0.13
CA CYS A 36 1.08 -28.83 -1.05
C CYS A 36 0.56 -29.15 -2.46
N SER A 37 -0.70 -29.58 -2.61
CA SER A 37 -1.31 -29.90 -3.90
C SER A 37 -2.07 -28.72 -4.53
N ILE A 38 -2.28 -27.68 -3.77
CA ILE A 38 -2.91 -26.43 -4.21
C ILE A 38 -1.81 -25.50 -4.72
N ARG A 39 -1.93 -25.03 -5.95
CA ARG A 39 -0.99 -24.07 -6.53
C ARG A 39 -1.13 -22.70 -5.89
N ALA A 40 -2.34 -22.18 -5.86
CA ALA A 40 -2.63 -20.84 -5.32
C ALA A 40 -4.12 -20.67 -5.01
N ILE A 41 -4.42 -19.74 -4.10
CA ILE A 41 -5.76 -19.15 -3.99
C ILE A 41 -5.98 -18.33 -5.26
N HIS A 42 -7.13 -18.52 -5.90
CA HIS A 42 -7.44 -17.86 -7.17
C HIS A 42 -8.81 -17.23 -7.16
N HIS A 43 -8.86 -15.92 -7.25
CA HIS A 43 -10.08 -15.15 -7.43
C HIS A 43 -9.81 -14.04 -8.46
N GLU A 44 -10.82 -13.63 -9.21
CA GLU A 44 -10.71 -12.55 -10.21
C GLU A 44 -10.15 -11.26 -9.62
N SER A 45 -10.55 -10.95 -8.38
CA SER A 45 -10.00 -9.82 -7.63
C SER A 45 -8.76 -10.25 -6.85
N PRO A 46 -7.57 -9.70 -7.14
CA PRO A 46 -6.35 -9.98 -6.39
C PRO A 46 -6.45 -9.54 -4.93
N VAL A 47 -7.35 -8.62 -4.64
CA VAL A 47 -7.61 -8.11 -3.29
C VAL A 47 -8.35 -9.15 -2.46
N VAL A 48 -9.30 -9.86 -3.04
CA VAL A 48 -9.96 -11.01 -2.39
C VAL A 48 -8.93 -12.11 -2.13
N THR A 49 -8.14 -12.47 -3.15
CA THR A 49 -7.04 -13.44 -3.01
C THR A 49 -6.12 -13.11 -1.84
N PHE A 50 -5.64 -11.87 -1.78
CA PHE A 50 -4.78 -11.43 -0.69
C PHE A 50 -5.47 -11.44 0.68
N SER A 51 -6.74 -11.02 0.74
CA SER A 51 -7.49 -10.98 2.00
C SER A 51 -7.67 -12.38 2.59
N VAL A 52 -7.95 -13.37 1.74
CA VAL A 52 -8.05 -14.78 2.14
C VAL A 52 -6.68 -15.31 2.56
N LEU A 53 -5.61 -15.02 1.81
CA LEU A 53 -4.24 -15.39 2.20
C LEU A 53 -3.90 -14.84 3.59
N ARG A 54 -4.18 -13.56 3.84
CA ARG A 54 -3.92 -12.89 5.10
C ARG A 54 -4.73 -13.50 6.26
N PHE A 55 -5.97 -13.88 5.99
CA PHE A 55 -6.81 -14.60 6.95
C PHE A 55 -6.24 -15.97 7.30
N LEU A 56 -5.80 -16.74 6.29
CA LEU A 56 -5.15 -18.04 6.50
C LEU A 56 -3.80 -17.90 7.23
N LEU A 57 -3.03 -16.85 6.97
CA LEU A 57 -1.80 -16.57 7.71
C LEU A 57 -2.07 -16.37 9.21
N ALA A 58 -3.10 -15.61 9.57
CA ALA A 58 -3.50 -15.46 10.97
C ALA A 58 -3.88 -16.80 11.60
N PHE A 59 -4.57 -17.65 10.86
CA PHE A 59 -4.92 -19.00 11.30
C PHE A 59 -3.65 -19.87 11.52
N CYS A 60 -2.72 -19.86 10.56
CA CYS A 60 -1.46 -20.60 10.64
C CYS A 60 -0.60 -20.17 11.84
N TYR A 61 -0.51 -18.86 12.12
CA TYR A 61 0.18 -18.35 13.31
C TYR A 61 -0.38 -18.98 14.59
N ARG A 62 -1.71 -19.09 14.69
CA ARG A 62 -2.36 -19.63 15.87
C ARG A 62 -2.22 -21.15 15.98
N VAL A 63 -2.26 -21.88 14.86
CA VAL A 63 -1.96 -23.32 14.83
C VAL A 63 -0.53 -23.58 15.29
N ALA A 64 0.45 -22.81 14.78
CA ALA A 64 1.84 -22.93 15.21
C ALA A 64 2.01 -22.63 16.71
N TYR A 65 1.31 -21.63 17.23
CA TYR A 65 1.35 -21.27 18.65
C TYR A 65 0.77 -22.37 19.55
N ALA A 66 -0.43 -22.87 19.26
CA ALA A 66 -1.12 -23.91 20.04
C ALA A 66 -0.31 -25.22 20.06
N THR A 67 0.37 -25.55 18.97
CA THR A 67 1.23 -26.73 18.90
C THR A 67 2.64 -26.52 19.50
N LYS A 68 2.81 -25.48 20.33
CA LYS A 68 4.05 -25.14 21.04
C LYS A 68 5.23 -24.83 20.10
N LYS A 69 4.93 -24.24 18.96
CA LYS A 69 5.89 -23.83 17.93
C LYS A 69 5.76 -22.34 17.60
N PRO A 70 5.76 -21.43 18.59
CA PRO A 70 5.56 -20.01 18.31
C PRO A 70 6.63 -19.49 17.37
N LEU A 71 6.22 -18.70 16.37
CA LEU A 71 7.11 -18.14 15.36
C LEU A 71 7.85 -16.91 15.88
N THR A 72 8.63 -17.08 16.95
CA THR A 72 9.38 -16.00 17.62
C THR A 72 10.80 -15.84 17.11
N SER A 73 11.25 -16.70 16.20
CA SER A 73 12.58 -16.65 15.61
C SER A 73 12.62 -17.44 14.30
N PHE A 74 13.60 -17.11 13.45
CA PHE A 74 13.84 -17.88 12.22
C PHE A 74 14.15 -19.37 12.49
N ARG A 75 14.76 -19.72 13.62
CA ARG A 75 14.97 -21.12 14.01
C ARG A 75 13.66 -21.87 14.21
N ASN A 76 12.70 -21.23 14.88
CA ASN A 76 11.36 -21.80 15.08
C ASN A 76 10.60 -21.87 13.77
N TRP A 77 10.71 -20.84 12.93
CA TRP A 77 10.13 -20.83 11.59
C TRP A 77 10.65 -22.02 10.75
N ARG A 78 11.99 -22.26 10.73
CA ARG A 78 12.58 -23.41 10.02
C ARG A 78 12.03 -24.74 10.52
N ARG A 79 11.85 -24.88 11.83
CA ARG A 79 11.26 -26.09 12.42
C ARG A 79 9.82 -26.29 11.95
N VAL A 80 8.99 -25.25 11.96
CA VAL A 80 7.62 -25.31 11.44
C VAL A 80 7.61 -25.68 9.97
N HIS A 81 8.49 -25.10 9.17
CA HIS A 81 8.66 -25.42 7.76
C HIS A 81 8.97 -26.91 7.52
N GLU A 82 9.89 -27.48 8.27
CA GLU A 82 10.24 -28.91 8.16
C GLU A 82 9.08 -29.82 8.57
N GLU A 83 8.34 -29.45 9.61
CA GLU A 83 7.20 -30.24 10.09
C GLU A 83 5.98 -30.14 9.15
N TRP A 84 5.78 -29.00 8.52
CA TRP A 84 4.66 -28.78 7.61
C TRP A 84 4.96 -29.07 6.13
N LYS A 85 6.16 -29.55 5.81
CA LYS A 85 6.59 -29.78 4.41
C LYS A 85 5.63 -30.57 3.52
N ASN A 86 4.74 -31.38 4.10
CA ASN A 86 3.73 -32.18 3.41
C ASN A 86 2.29 -31.64 3.63
N GLY A 87 2.12 -30.42 4.07
CA GLY A 87 0.86 -29.82 4.48
C GLY A 87 0.78 -29.67 6.01
N ILE A 88 -0.18 -28.87 6.46
CA ILE A 88 -0.43 -28.71 7.91
C ILE A 88 -1.24 -29.91 8.38
N ALA A 89 -0.71 -30.64 9.35
CA ALA A 89 -1.37 -31.84 9.84
C ALA A 89 -2.77 -31.50 10.39
N GLN A 90 -3.78 -32.27 9.99
CA GLN A 90 -5.15 -32.06 10.48
C GLN A 90 -5.22 -32.09 12.01
N LYS A 91 -4.45 -32.97 12.66
CA LYS A 91 -4.35 -33.04 14.11
C LYS A 91 -3.88 -31.72 14.75
N ASP A 92 -2.95 -31.01 14.11
CA ASP A 92 -2.46 -29.71 14.62
C ASP A 92 -3.56 -28.66 14.57
N ILE A 93 -4.34 -28.66 13.50
CA ILE A 93 -5.50 -27.78 13.32
C ILE A 93 -6.57 -28.08 14.38
N GLU A 94 -6.89 -29.36 14.58
CA GLU A 94 -7.88 -29.79 15.57
C GLU A 94 -7.43 -29.45 17.00
N THR A 95 -6.16 -29.69 17.32
CA THR A 95 -5.57 -29.29 18.61
C THR A 95 -5.76 -27.80 18.87
N TYR A 96 -5.47 -26.97 17.88
CA TYR A 96 -5.67 -25.53 17.97
C TYR A 96 -7.14 -25.16 18.24
N LEU A 97 -8.06 -25.71 17.43
CA LEU A 97 -9.50 -25.40 17.54
C LEU A 97 -10.10 -25.84 18.89
N ASP A 98 -9.58 -26.91 19.48
CA ASP A 98 -10.02 -27.43 20.77
C ASP A 98 -9.42 -26.64 21.93
N GLU A 99 -8.13 -26.32 21.90
CA GLU A 99 -7.47 -25.51 22.94
C GLU A 99 -8.06 -24.09 23.03
N CYS A 100 -8.31 -23.42 21.91
CA CYS A 100 -8.90 -22.08 21.93
C CYS A 100 -10.43 -22.08 22.09
N LYS A 101 -11.07 -23.24 22.05
CA LYS A 101 -12.54 -23.40 22.10
C LYS A 101 -13.27 -22.54 21.07
N CYS A 102 -12.67 -22.38 19.89
CA CYS A 102 -13.14 -21.44 18.86
C CYS A 102 -13.81 -22.12 17.67
N ARG A 103 -13.99 -23.44 17.70
CA ARG A 103 -14.56 -24.22 16.59
C ARG A 103 -15.91 -23.69 16.10
N ASP A 104 -16.79 -23.29 17.02
CA ASP A 104 -18.12 -22.74 16.68
C ASP A 104 -18.10 -21.28 16.21
N ARG A 105 -16.91 -20.66 16.15
CA ARG A 105 -16.73 -19.25 15.73
C ARG A 105 -16.57 -19.06 14.22
N PHE A 106 -16.59 -20.14 13.44
CA PHE A 106 -16.39 -20.09 11.98
C PHE A 106 -17.69 -20.22 11.19
N ARG A 107 -18.85 -20.15 11.86
CA ARG A 107 -20.15 -20.14 11.22
C ARG A 107 -20.51 -18.75 10.70
N LEU A 108 -20.99 -18.69 9.46
CA LEU A 108 -21.33 -17.41 8.81
C LEU A 108 -22.63 -16.80 9.38
N PHE A 109 -23.59 -17.65 9.76
CA PHE A 109 -24.94 -17.24 10.20
C PHE A 109 -25.26 -17.63 11.65
N ASP A 110 -24.24 -17.67 12.51
CA ASP A 110 -24.45 -17.91 13.94
C ASP A 110 -25.13 -16.73 14.64
N ASP A 111 -26.06 -16.99 15.56
CA ASP A 111 -26.80 -15.95 16.28
C ASP A 111 -25.96 -15.22 17.32
N ARG A 112 -24.96 -15.90 17.89
CA ARG A 112 -24.14 -15.35 18.97
C ARG A 112 -22.78 -14.86 18.46
N TYR A 113 -22.19 -15.63 17.54
CA TYR A 113 -20.81 -15.46 17.13
C TYR A 113 -20.63 -15.64 15.63
N PRO A 114 -21.35 -14.87 14.78
CA PRO A 114 -21.15 -14.97 13.35
C PRO A 114 -19.73 -14.51 13.00
N LEU A 115 -19.00 -15.32 12.22
CA LEU A 115 -17.60 -15.04 11.90
C LEU A 115 -17.43 -13.65 11.30
N TYR A 116 -16.52 -12.86 11.87
CA TYR A 116 -16.13 -11.53 11.40
C TYR A 116 -17.28 -10.51 11.34
N GLN A 117 -18.36 -10.79 12.07
CA GLN A 117 -19.57 -9.98 12.09
C GLN A 117 -19.92 -9.56 13.53
N VAL A 118 -20.85 -8.65 13.66
CA VAL A 118 -21.37 -8.18 14.95
C VAL A 118 -22.78 -8.69 15.12
N ALA A 119 -22.96 -9.66 16.02
CA ALA A 119 -24.26 -10.24 16.29
C ALA A 119 -25.27 -9.17 16.73
N ASN A 120 -26.52 -9.30 16.31
CA ASN A 120 -27.63 -8.37 16.62
C ASN A 120 -27.38 -6.91 16.19
N LEU A 121 -26.51 -6.68 15.21
CA LEU A 121 -26.29 -5.37 14.63
C LEU A 121 -27.53 -4.94 13.81
N VAL A 122 -28.06 -3.78 14.09
CA VAL A 122 -29.13 -3.15 13.32
C VAL A 122 -28.69 -1.75 12.92
N CYS A 123 -28.50 -1.52 11.64
CA CYS A 123 -28.28 -0.19 11.11
C CYS A 123 -29.61 0.50 10.82
N THR A 124 -29.72 1.79 11.16
CA THR A 124 -30.94 2.58 10.98
C THR A 124 -30.66 3.76 10.06
N GLY A 125 -31.49 3.95 9.03
CA GLY A 125 -31.35 5.01 8.04
C GLY A 125 -32.26 4.75 6.83
N LYS A 126 -32.27 5.68 5.86
CA LYS A 126 -32.89 5.40 4.55
C LYS A 126 -32.12 4.23 3.91
N GLU A 127 -32.78 3.23 3.40
CA GLU A 127 -32.19 2.07 2.69
C GLU A 127 -31.45 1.05 3.59
N GLN A 128 -31.72 1.01 4.89
CA GLN A 128 -31.13 -0.02 5.76
C GLN A 128 -32.14 -1.16 6.04
N PRO A 129 -31.73 -2.44 6.01
CA PRO A 129 -30.41 -2.93 5.63
C PRO A 129 -30.09 -2.72 4.14
N GLU A 130 -28.81 -2.51 3.82
CA GLU A 130 -28.34 -2.29 2.44
C GLU A 130 -28.35 -3.60 1.62
N PRO A 131 -28.43 -3.55 0.27
CA PRO A 131 -28.18 -4.73 -0.56
C PRO A 131 -26.81 -5.34 -0.25
N ALA A 132 -26.70 -6.68 -0.29
CA ALA A 132 -25.44 -7.37 0.04
C ALA A 132 -24.29 -7.08 -0.95
N THR A 133 -24.60 -6.53 -2.12
CA THR A 133 -23.62 -5.96 -3.05
C THR A 133 -22.74 -4.89 -2.40
N ARG A 134 -23.17 -4.34 -1.26
CA ARG A 134 -22.39 -3.41 -0.43
C ARG A 134 -21.06 -3.99 0.06
N LEU A 135 -20.93 -5.30 0.11
CA LEU A 135 -19.68 -5.98 0.46
C LEU A 135 -18.63 -5.88 -0.64
N PHE A 136 -19.02 -5.69 -1.88
CA PHE A 136 -18.08 -5.55 -2.99
C PHE A 136 -17.36 -4.22 -2.89
N PHE A 137 -16.10 -4.27 -2.46
CA PHE A 137 -15.33 -3.05 -2.20
C PHE A 137 -15.01 -2.26 -3.48
N GLU A 138 -15.09 -2.86 -4.67
CA GLU A 138 -14.97 -2.18 -5.95
C GLU A 138 -16.06 -1.10 -6.13
N GLN A 139 -17.16 -1.22 -5.43
CA GLN A 139 -18.24 -0.22 -5.39
C GLN A 139 -17.94 0.94 -4.42
N PHE A 140 -16.93 0.81 -3.56
CA PHE A 140 -16.53 1.89 -2.67
C PHE A 140 -15.78 2.98 -3.42
N GLY A 141 -16.44 4.02 -3.82
CA GLY A 141 -15.77 5.16 -4.44
C GLY A 141 -16.60 5.93 -5.45
N GLY A 142 -17.84 5.52 -5.66
CA GLY A 142 -18.79 6.28 -6.47
C GLY A 142 -18.49 6.28 -7.96
N THR A 143 -17.86 5.23 -8.43
CA THR A 143 -17.92 4.87 -9.84
C THR A 143 -18.58 3.49 -9.89
N PRO A 144 -19.93 3.42 -9.78
CA PRO A 144 -20.59 2.20 -10.14
C PRO A 144 -20.24 1.98 -11.61
N THR A 145 -19.74 0.82 -11.94
CA THR A 145 -19.81 0.41 -13.33
C THR A 145 -21.30 0.33 -13.63
N GLN A 146 -21.76 1.00 -14.67
CA GLN A 146 -23.19 1.03 -15.05
C GLN A 146 -23.80 -0.37 -15.13
N LEU A 147 -23.00 -1.39 -15.40
CA LEU A 147 -23.38 -2.80 -15.38
C LEU A 147 -23.91 -3.26 -14.02
N TRP A 148 -23.28 -2.85 -12.92
CA TRP A 148 -23.65 -3.26 -11.56
C TRP A 148 -24.90 -2.53 -11.05
N GLU A 149 -25.17 -1.31 -11.52
CA GLU A 149 -26.39 -0.58 -11.18
C GLU A 149 -27.65 -1.20 -11.80
N HIS A 150 -27.51 -1.76 -13.00
CA HIS A 150 -28.66 -2.28 -13.76
C HIS A 150 -28.94 -3.77 -13.57
N ALA A 151 -27.95 -4.54 -13.10
CA ALA A 151 -28.07 -5.95 -12.79
C ALA A 151 -27.25 -6.29 -11.54
N PRO A 152 -27.71 -5.93 -10.33
CA PRO A 152 -27.01 -6.26 -9.11
C PRO A 152 -26.99 -7.80 -8.96
N MET A 153 -25.83 -8.39 -9.17
CA MET A 153 -25.62 -9.79 -8.84
C MET A 153 -25.48 -9.90 -7.33
N LEU A 154 -26.48 -10.49 -6.68
CA LEU A 154 -26.39 -10.78 -5.25
C LEU A 154 -25.30 -11.83 -5.02
N PRO A 155 -24.46 -11.65 -3.97
CA PRO A 155 -23.43 -12.62 -3.67
C PRO A 155 -24.04 -13.95 -3.24
N THR A 156 -23.51 -15.04 -3.77
CA THR A 156 -23.71 -16.36 -3.18
C THR A 156 -23.19 -16.39 -1.75
N ILE A 157 -23.56 -17.38 -0.95
CA ILE A 157 -23.06 -17.51 0.42
C ILE A 157 -21.52 -17.59 0.44
N LYS A 158 -20.92 -18.27 -0.52
CA LYS A 158 -19.45 -18.36 -0.67
C LYS A 158 -18.83 -17.00 -0.97
N GLU A 159 -19.37 -16.27 -1.93
CA GLU A 159 -18.92 -14.92 -2.27
C GLU A 159 -19.12 -13.96 -1.12
N ALA A 160 -20.23 -14.06 -0.40
CA ALA A 160 -20.46 -13.24 0.79
C ALA A 160 -19.37 -13.45 1.86
N ALA A 161 -18.90 -14.69 2.05
CA ALA A 161 -17.78 -14.99 2.94
C ALA A 161 -16.47 -14.35 2.44
N LEU A 162 -16.16 -14.47 1.14
CA LEU A 162 -14.97 -13.87 0.53
C LEU A 162 -14.97 -12.33 0.65
N TYR A 163 -16.10 -11.71 0.31
CA TYR A 163 -16.22 -10.25 0.34
C TYR A 163 -16.39 -9.69 1.75
N LEU A 164 -16.91 -10.46 2.70
CA LEU A 164 -16.89 -10.12 4.11
C LEU A 164 -15.45 -9.94 4.60
N ILE A 165 -14.57 -10.92 4.34
CA ILE A 165 -13.17 -10.88 4.72
C ILE A 165 -12.42 -9.74 4.01
N SER A 166 -12.65 -9.57 2.71
CA SER A 166 -12.00 -8.49 1.96
C SER A 166 -12.49 -7.10 2.35
N SER A 167 -13.76 -6.93 2.73
CA SER A 167 -14.28 -5.67 3.28
C SER A 167 -13.59 -5.29 4.59
N GLN A 168 -13.23 -6.25 5.42
CA GLN A 168 -12.47 -6.00 6.66
C GLN A 168 -11.03 -5.56 6.36
N ALA A 169 -10.41 -6.13 5.33
CA ALA A 169 -9.03 -5.81 4.97
C ALA A 169 -8.90 -4.50 4.16
N PHE A 170 -9.83 -4.22 3.25
CA PHE A 170 -9.71 -3.13 2.27
C PHE A 170 -10.83 -2.09 2.32
N GLY A 171 -11.84 -2.24 3.15
CA GLY A 171 -12.99 -1.32 3.19
C GLY A 171 -12.56 0.14 3.24
N ALA A 172 -13.09 0.95 2.31
CA ALA A 172 -12.92 2.39 2.32
C ALA A 172 -13.70 3.03 3.48
N SER A 173 -13.27 4.21 3.91
CA SER A 173 -14.04 5.00 4.87
C SER A 173 -15.42 5.35 4.30
N THR A 174 -16.48 4.96 4.98
CA THR A 174 -17.83 5.37 4.61
C THR A 174 -18.11 6.77 5.15
N SER A 175 -18.71 7.64 4.32
CA SER A 175 -19.07 8.99 4.71
C SER A 175 -20.33 9.02 5.59
N ASN A 176 -21.12 7.97 5.58
CA ASN A 176 -22.37 7.88 6.30
C ASN A 176 -22.14 7.23 7.67
N THR A 177 -22.29 8.02 8.69
CA THR A 177 -22.49 7.58 10.05
C THR A 177 -23.91 7.03 10.16
N SER A 178 -24.15 5.86 9.58
CA SER A 178 -25.41 5.17 9.82
C SER A 178 -25.50 4.93 11.32
N LYS A 179 -26.55 5.46 11.94
CA LYS A 179 -26.84 5.15 13.33
C LYS A 179 -27.04 3.65 13.41
N ALA A 180 -26.33 2.99 14.29
CA ALA A 180 -26.45 1.57 14.49
C ALA A 180 -26.75 1.26 15.96
N LYS A 181 -27.40 0.15 16.21
CA LYS A 181 -27.60 -0.41 17.54
C LYS A 181 -27.31 -1.89 17.55
N VAL A 182 -26.94 -2.40 18.70
CA VAL A 182 -26.75 -3.83 18.95
C VAL A 182 -27.63 -4.18 20.15
N GLY A 183 -28.72 -4.89 19.90
CA GLY A 183 -29.81 -5.00 20.85
C GLY A 183 -30.35 -3.62 21.22
N GLU A 184 -30.48 -3.31 22.49
CA GLU A 184 -30.94 -2.01 23.00
C GLU A 184 -29.81 -0.93 23.06
N ILE A 185 -28.60 -1.28 22.67
CA ILE A 185 -27.43 -0.41 22.84
C ILE A 185 -27.17 0.37 21.56
N HIS A 186 -27.28 1.71 21.62
CA HIS A 186 -26.90 2.56 20.52
C HIS A 186 -25.39 2.56 20.30
N TYR A 187 -25.00 2.28 19.06
CA TYR A 187 -23.63 2.32 18.58
C TYR A 187 -23.48 3.52 17.65
N LEU A 188 -22.60 4.44 18.03
CA LEU A 188 -22.20 5.53 17.17
C LEU A 188 -20.83 5.15 16.57
N PRO A 189 -20.75 4.93 15.26
CA PRO A 189 -19.47 4.62 14.65
C PRO A 189 -18.48 5.75 14.91
N SER A 190 -17.29 5.40 15.33
CA SER A 190 -16.20 6.36 15.47
C SER A 190 -15.75 6.78 14.07
N GLY A 191 -15.65 8.07 13.82
CA GLY A 191 -15.15 8.77 12.65
C GLY A 191 -14.65 8.00 11.41
N ARG A 192 -14.17 8.69 10.41
CA ARG A 192 -13.71 8.10 9.15
C ARG A 192 -12.43 7.29 9.36
N THR A 193 -12.53 5.97 9.38
CA THR A 193 -11.39 5.06 9.48
C THR A 193 -11.29 4.16 8.27
N PHE A 194 -10.05 3.91 7.85
CA PHE A 194 -9.75 3.02 6.75
C PHE A 194 -9.43 1.62 7.27
N ALA A 195 -9.71 0.61 6.45
CA ALA A 195 -9.27 -0.75 6.73
C ALA A 195 -7.74 -0.87 6.64
N PRO A 196 -7.14 -1.92 7.23
CA PRO A 196 -5.68 -2.06 7.31
C PRO A 196 -4.97 -1.94 5.96
N CYS A 197 -5.50 -2.55 4.91
CA CYS A 197 -4.85 -2.61 3.59
C CYS A 197 -5.30 -1.50 2.63
N TYR A 198 -6.21 -0.62 3.03
CA TYR A 198 -6.74 0.43 2.15
C TYR A 198 -5.69 1.49 1.79
N LYS A 199 -4.75 1.79 2.68
CA LYS A 199 -3.66 2.75 2.45
C LYS A 199 -2.36 2.02 2.18
N GLY A 200 -1.66 2.45 1.15
CA GLY A 200 -0.39 1.89 0.71
C GLY A 200 -0.57 0.65 -0.19
N CYS A 201 0.51 0.24 -0.80
CA CYS A 201 0.57 -1.03 -1.49
C CYS A 201 0.83 -2.17 -0.48
N ILE A 202 0.37 -3.35 -0.86
CA ILE A 202 0.61 -4.60 -0.16
C ILE A 202 1.48 -5.48 -1.02
N VAL A 203 2.35 -6.23 -0.38
CA VAL A 203 3.32 -7.10 -1.05
C VAL A 203 3.30 -8.46 -0.38
N TRP A 204 3.25 -9.52 -1.19
CA TRP A 204 3.42 -10.87 -0.70
C TRP A 204 4.24 -11.71 -1.68
N LEU A 205 4.87 -12.73 -1.16
CA LEU A 205 5.64 -13.69 -1.94
C LEU A 205 4.77 -14.88 -2.31
N GLU A 206 4.95 -15.39 -3.51
CA GLU A 206 4.28 -16.59 -4.01
C GLU A 206 5.30 -17.70 -4.21
N GLY A 207 5.03 -18.84 -3.59
CA GLY A 207 5.80 -20.07 -3.72
C GLY A 207 5.28 -20.97 -4.84
N ALA A 208 5.85 -22.16 -4.96
CA ALA A 208 5.44 -23.16 -5.95
C ALA A 208 4.04 -23.75 -5.66
N ASN A 209 3.61 -23.69 -4.41
CA ASN A 209 2.29 -24.13 -3.96
C ASN A 209 1.80 -23.23 -2.80
N LEU A 210 0.57 -23.48 -2.35
CA LEU A 210 -0.05 -22.69 -1.28
C LEU A 210 0.71 -22.81 0.03
N LEU A 211 1.23 -23.99 0.36
CA LEU A 211 2.03 -24.17 1.58
C LEU A 211 3.28 -23.29 1.58
N GLU A 212 4.04 -23.32 0.49
CA GLU A 212 5.23 -22.50 0.36
C GLU A 212 4.90 -21.01 0.38
N THR A 213 3.80 -20.61 -0.28
CA THR A 213 3.28 -19.24 -0.21
C THR A 213 2.95 -18.84 1.22
N LEU A 214 2.27 -19.68 2.00
CA LEU A 214 1.98 -19.41 3.41
C LEU A 214 3.26 -19.29 4.22
N LEU A 215 4.17 -20.25 4.10
CA LEU A 215 5.43 -20.27 4.85
C LEU A 215 6.33 -19.08 4.55
N LEU A 216 6.44 -18.64 3.30
CA LEU A 216 7.21 -17.46 2.91
C LEU A 216 6.68 -16.16 3.56
N ASN A 217 5.36 -16.06 3.77
CA ASN A 217 4.72 -14.88 4.34
C ASN A 217 4.42 -14.98 5.84
N LEU A 218 4.65 -16.14 6.45
CA LEU A 218 4.64 -16.33 7.90
C LEU A 218 5.97 -15.87 8.48
N VAL A 219 6.09 -14.58 8.77
CA VAL A 219 7.33 -14.00 9.31
C VAL A 219 7.44 -14.24 10.81
N ASP A 220 8.68 -14.32 11.30
CA ASP A 220 8.93 -14.39 12.74
C ASP A 220 8.72 -13.01 13.40
N TYR A 221 8.09 -12.99 14.55
CA TYR A 221 7.92 -11.80 15.39
C TYR A 221 7.79 -12.19 16.86
N ASP A 222 8.03 -11.25 17.75
CA ASP A 222 7.84 -11.46 19.17
C ASP A 222 6.34 -11.60 19.47
N MET A 223 5.86 -12.86 19.41
CA MET A 223 4.46 -13.16 19.71
C MET A 223 4.13 -12.82 21.16
N VAL A 224 3.08 -12.06 21.33
CA VAL A 224 2.49 -11.78 22.64
C VAL A 224 1.19 -12.57 22.79
N ASP A 225 0.92 -13.08 23.99
CA ASP A 225 -0.27 -13.89 24.27
C ASP A 225 -1.59 -13.18 23.96
N VAL A 226 -1.55 -11.86 23.92
CA VAL A 226 -2.71 -11.00 23.60
C VAL A 226 -2.92 -10.74 22.11
N ASP A 227 -2.02 -11.24 21.24
CA ASP A 227 -2.18 -11.13 19.77
C ASP A 227 -3.13 -12.20 19.26
N LEU A 228 -4.42 -11.94 19.44
CA LEU A 228 -5.50 -12.88 19.17
C LEU A 228 -6.32 -12.46 17.95
N PRO A 229 -6.70 -13.42 17.10
CA PRO A 229 -7.59 -13.16 15.97
C PRO A 229 -9.02 -12.89 16.42
N ILE A 230 -9.82 -12.33 15.51
CA ILE A 230 -11.21 -11.96 15.81
C ILE A 230 -12.09 -13.13 16.28
N TRP A 231 -11.81 -14.35 15.87
CA TRP A 231 -12.56 -15.53 16.30
C TRP A 231 -12.19 -16.04 17.69
N GLU A 232 -11.02 -15.70 18.23
CA GLU A 232 -10.66 -16.00 19.62
C GLU A 232 -11.06 -14.85 20.57
N LYS A 233 -10.92 -13.61 20.11
CA LYS A 233 -11.29 -12.42 20.86
C LYS A 233 -12.32 -11.61 20.09
N GLN A 234 -13.57 -12.03 20.17
CA GLN A 234 -14.65 -11.27 19.57
C GLN A 234 -14.80 -9.91 20.24
N LEU A 235 -14.87 -8.87 19.43
CA LEU A 235 -15.17 -7.54 19.92
C LEU A 235 -16.61 -7.48 20.41
N THR A 236 -16.76 -7.23 21.68
CA THR A 236 -18.06 -6.93 22.25
C THR A 236 -18.45 -5.49 21.96
N ILE A 237 -19.74 -5.23 21.86
CA ILE A 237 -20.26 -3.87 21.73
C ILE A 237 -19.81 -2.98 22.89
N GLN A 238 -19.58 -3.56 24.07
CA GLN A 238 -19.07 -2.86 25.25
C GLN A 238 -17.63 -2.36 25.03
N GLU A 239 -16.76 -3.14 24.38
CA GLU A 239 -15.41 -2.70 24.02
C GLU A 239 -15.41 -1.59 22.96
N LEU A 240 -16.30 -1.70 21.98
CA LEU A 240 -16.51 -0.63 20.99
C LEU A 240 -17.01 0.65 21.67
N ARG A 241 -17.89 0.54 22.68
CA ARG A 241 -18.42 1.65 23.46
C ARG A 241 -17.45 2.21 24.48
N ALA A 242 -16.74 1.39 25.20
CA ALA A 242 -15.73 1.84 26.18
C ALA A 242 -14.67 2.72 25.49
N ARG A 243 -14.28 2.36 24.29
CA ARG A 243 -13.37 3.15 23.46
C ARG A 243 -13.99 4.46 22.96
N GLN A 244 -15.31 4.50 22.71
CA GLN A 244 -16.05 5.74 22.40
C GLN A 244 -16.22 6.66 23.61
N ALA A 245 -16.42 6.10 24.81
CA ALA A 245 -16.56 6.87 26.03
C ALA A 245 -15.26 7.57 26.43
N LEU A 246 -14.11 6.94 26.23
CA LEU A 246 -12.79 7.55 26.40
C LEU A 246 -12.59 8.73 25.43
N CYS A 247 -13.09 8.62 24.19
CA CYS A 247 -13.13 9.74 23.23
C CYS A 247 -13.90 10.96 23.76
N LYS A 248 -15.05 10.75 24.38
CA LYS A 248 -15.89 11.87 24.86
C LYS A 248 -15.34 12.58 26.08
N GLN A 249 -14.64 11.88 26.96
CA GLN A 249 -14.02 12.50 28.15
C GLN A 249 -12.82 13.40 27.83
N GLU A 250 -12.04 13.05 26.79
CA GLU A 250 -10.94 13.92 26.33
C GLU A 250 -11.41 15.12 25.50
N VAL A 251 -12.57 15.06 24.87
CA VAL A 251 -13.17 16.16 24.08
C VAL A 251 -13.72 17.28 24.96
N ASN A 252 -14.11 16.98 26.20
CA ASN A 252 -14.65 18.00 27.13
C ASN A 252 -13.56 18.87 27.77
N SER A 253 -12.28 18.59 27.58
CA SER A 253 -11.21 19.35 28.19
C SER A 253 -10.49 20.39 27.32
N GLU A 254 -10.73 20.47 26.00
CA GLU A 254 -10.37 21.66 25.19
C GLU A 254 -10.79 21.50 23.71
N LYS A 255 -11.53 22.47 23.24
CA LYS A 255 -11.95 22.82 21.89
C LYS A 255 -11.31 22.08 20.70
N LYS A 256 -12.21 21.42 19.93
CA LYS A 256 -12.11 21.18 18.48
C LYS A 256 -10.92 20.36 17.96
N GLU A 257 -11.08 19.07 18.04
CA GLU A 257 -10.90 18.13 16.93
C GLU A 257 -11.41 16.79 17.43
N GLU A 258 -12.48 16.27 16.81
CA GLU A 258 -12.93 14.90 17.02
C GLU A 258 -11.81 13.93 16.65
N LYS A 259 -10.88 13.72 17.56
CA LYS A 259 -9.89 12.65 17.45
C LYS A 259 -10.55 11.36 17.92
N CYS A 260 -11.12 10.66 16.94
CA CYS A 260 -11.49 9.29 17.11
C CYS A 260 -10.29 8.52 17.70
N HIS A 261 -10.47 7.86 18.85
CA HIS A 261 -9.42 7.00 19.39
C HIS A 261 -9.21 5.82 18.47
N LYS A 262 -8.14 5.91 17.71
CA LYS A 262 -7.62 4.83 16.91
C LYS A 262 -6.78 3.96 17.82
N THR A 263 -6.95 2.64 17.72
CA THR A 263 -6.20 1.69 18.52
C THR A 263 -5.16 0.96 17.70
N PHE A 264 -4.11 0.51 18.37
CA PHE A 264 -3.07 -0.31 17.76
C PHE A 264 -3.46 -1.78 17.83
N PRO A 265 -3.17 -2.58 16.80
CA PRO A 265 -3.16 -4.03 16.93
C PRO A 265 -2.02 -4.45 17.85
N THR A 266 -2.21 -5.55 18.56
CA THR A 266 -1.22 -6.13 19.46
C THR A 266 -0.11 -6.88 18.73
N GLY A 267 -0.37 -7.27 17.47
CA GLY A 267 0.56 -7.93 16.59
C GLY A 267 -0.03 -8.22 15.21
N PRO A 268 0.69 -8.97 14.36
CA PRO A 268 0.25 -9.33 13.02
C PRO A 268 -1.06 -10.12 12.99
N VAL A 269 -1.31 -11.02 13.94
CA VAL A 269 -2.53 -11.85 13.95
C VAL A 269 -3.77 -10.99 14.13
N GLN A 270 -3.77 -10.08 15.11
CA GLN A 270 -4.86 -9.14 15.31
C GLN A 270 -4.99 -8.16 14.14
N LEU A 271 -3.88 -7.69 13.58
CA LEU A 271 -3.87 -6.81 12.42
C LEU A 271 -4.47 -7.49 11.18
N PHE A 272 -4.15 -8.77 10.96
CA PHE A 272 -4.64 -9.55 9.82
C PHE A 272 -6.13 -9.84 9.91
N THR A 273 -6.67 -9.82 11.11
CA THR A 273 -8.09 -10.06 11.38
C THR A 273 -8.78 -8.82 12.00
N TRP A 274 -8.32 -7.62 11.68
CA TRP A 274 -8.84 -6.38 12.23
C TRP A 274 -10.28 -6.12 11.81
N PRO A 275 -11.24 -5.97 12.73
CA PRO A 275 -12.65 -5.75 12.41
C PRO A 275 -12.89 -4.27 12.06
N SER A 276 -12.43 -3.86 10.91
CA SER A 276 -12.50 -2.47 10.43
C SER A 276 -13.93 -2.01 10.11
N ARG A 277 -14.84 -2.98 9.92
CA ARG A 277 -16.26 -2.76 9.62
C ARG A 277 -17.11 -3.55 10.59
N ALA A 278 -18.20 -2.93 11.06
CA ALA A 278 -19.27 -3.64 11.74
C ALA A 278 -20.28 -4.08 10.68
N ILE A 279 -20.40 -5.38 10.50
CA ILE A 279 -21.19 -6.02 9.44
C ILE A 279 -22.07 -7.08 10.09
N LEU A 280 -23.28 -7.26 9.56
CA LEU A 280 -24.12 -8.42 9.84
C LEU A 280 -24.88 -8.78 8.56
N LEU A 281 -24.65 -9.99 8.06
CA LEU A 281 -25.39 -10.57 6.94
C LEU A 281 -26.77 -10.99 7.43
N GLU A 282 -27.81 -10.64 6.70
CA GLU A 282 -29.13 -11.20 6.96
C GLU A 282 -29.13 -12.69 6.57
N LYS A 283 -29.78 -13.48 7.42
CA LYS A 283 -29.92 -14.92 7.17
C LYS A 283 -30.72 -15.16 5.90
N THR A 284 -30.26 -16.10 5.10
CA THR A 284 -30.91 -16.49 3.85
C THR A 284 -31.41 -17.93 3.90
N LYS A 285 -32.52 -18.17 3.20
CA LYS A 285 -33.03 -19.54 2.94
C LYS A 285 -32.56 -20.08 1.59
N GLY A 286 -31.99 -19.21 0.74
CA GLY A 286 -31.51 -19.52 -0.59
C GLY A 286 -30.00 -19.70 -0.66
N GLU A 287 -29.47 -19.64 -1.87
CA GLU A 287 -28.03 -19.72 -2.18
C GLU A 287 -27.34 -18.35 -2.17
N VAL A 288 -28.12 -17.26 -2.08
CA VAL A 288 -27.62 -15.87 -2.15
C VAL A 288 -27.94 -15.11 -0.89
N VAL A 289 -27.06 -14.17 -0.53
CA VAL A 289 -27.28 -13.20 0.53
C VAL A 289 -27.88 -11.95 -0.09
N GLU A 290 -29.03 -11.52 0.37
CA GLU A 290 -29.75 -10.40 -0.23
C GLU A 290 -29.37 -9.07 0.41
N ARG A 291 -29.25 -9.03 1.73
CA ARG A 291 -29.11 -7.80 2.50
C ARG A 291 -28.03 -7.90 3.59
N VAL A 292 -27.52 -6.74 3.95
CA VAL A 292 -26.46 -6.61 4.96
C VAL A 292 -26.65 -5.33 5.79
N HIS A 293 -26.45 -5.43 7.09
CA HIS A 293 -26.19 -4.28 7.93
C HIS A 293 -24.71 -3.93 7.87
N PHE A 294 -24.38 -2.71 7.48
CA PHE A 294 -23.01 -2.31 7.21
C PHE A 294 -22.71 -0.92 7.78
N THR A 295 -21.71 -0.83 8.64
CA THR A 295 -21.25 0.45 9.21
C THR A 295 -19.76 0.40 9.59
N GLN A 296 -19.23 1.49 10.14
CA GLN A 296 -17.85 1.54 10.61
C GLN A 296 -17.63 0.59 11.80
N GLY A 297 -16.55 -0.14 11.77
CA GLY A 297 -16.11 -0.96 12.88
C GLY A 297 -15.06 -0.27 13.75
N LEU A 298 -14.04 -1.02 14.13
CA LEU A 298 -12.98 -0.55 15.00
C LEU A 298 -11.99 0.36 14.26
N GLY A 299 -11.78 1.55 14.79
CA GLY A 299 -10.81 2.49 14.23
C GLY A 299 -9.37 1.98 14.37
N LEU A 300 -8.63 1.94 13.26
CA LEU A 300 -7.22 1.60 13.24
C LEU A 300 -6.39 2.87 13.30
N MET A 301 -5.31 2.85 14.08
CA MET A 301 -4.36 3.97 14.10
C MET A 301 -3.72 4.16 12.71
N ASP A 302 -3.36 5.41 12.38
CA ASP A 302 -2.65 5.70 11.15
C ASP A 302 -1.29 4.99 11.17
N TYR A 303 -1.04 4.20 10.14
CA TYR A 303 0.22 3.52 9.87
C TYR A 303 0.70 2.53 10.95
N PRO A 304 -0.10 1.53 11.37
CA PRO A 304 0.45 0.42 12.14
C PRO A 304 1.48 -0.31 11.27
N LEU A 305 2.54 -0.80 11.91
CA LEU A 305 3.53 -1.61 11.19
C LEU A 305 2.87 -2.90 10.72
N ASP A 306 2.82 -3.07 9.41
CA ASP A 306 2.28 -4.23 8.72
C ASP A 306 3.43 -4.96 8.03
N PRO A 307 3.68 -6.23 8.34
CA PRO A 307 4.81 -6.98 7.78
C PRO A 307 4.73 -7.17 6.27
N MET A 308 3.58 -6.90 5.66
CA MET A 308 3.32 -7.04 4.23
C MET A 308 3.28 -5.71 3.48
N LYS A 309 3.76 -4.61 4.10
CA LYS A 309 3.79 -3.28 3.48
C LYS A 309 5.19 -2.69 3.45
N PRO A 310 5.61 -2.12 2.33
CA PRO A 310 6.77 -1.22 2.29
C PRO A 310 6.38 0.16 2.84
N TYR A 311 7.34 0.84 3.46
CA TYR A 311 7.17 2.17 4.06
C TYR A 311 8.23 3.14 3.55
N ASP A 312 7.87 4.41 3.40
CA ASP A 312 8.80 5.48 3.06
C ASP A 312 9.69 5.89 4.26
N ALA A 313 10.60 6.83 4.02
CA ALA A 313 11.51 7.34 5.03
C ALA A 313 10.80 7.96 6.25
N GLU A 314 9.60 8.48 6.07
CA GLU A 314 8.76 9.08 7.10
C GLU A 314 7.86 8.07 7.82
N GLY A 315 7.91 6.78 7.45
CA GLY A 315 7.10 5.71 8.05
C GLY A 315 5.67 5.67 7.54
N ARG A 316 5.40 6.25 6.38
CA ARG A 316 4.09 6.14 5.73
C ARG A 316 4.11 4.95 4.76
N PRO A 317 3.03 4.16 4.68
CA PRO A 317 2.94 3.10 3.68
C PRO A 317 3.12 3.67 2.27
N MET A 318 3.96 3.03 1.45
CA MET A 318 4.14 3.42 0.06
C MET A 318 2.84 3.24 -0.73
N GLU A 319 2.44 4.26 -1.46
CA GLU A 319 1.25 4.21 -2.31
C GLU A 319 1.64 3.98 -3.76
N LEU A 320 0.83 3.22 -4.50
CA LEU A 320 1.05 3.04 -5.92
C LEU A 320 0.66 4.32 -6.68
N ASP A 321 1.56 4.79 -7.53
CA ASP A 321 1.29 5.91 -8.44
C ASP A 321 0.35 5.42 -9.57
N LYS A 322 -0.67 6.21 -9.87
CA LYS A 322 -1.64 5.91 -10.94
C LYS A 322 -1.00 5.84 -12.33
N ASN A 323 0.11 6.53 -12.55
CA ASN A 323 0.79 6.66 -13.84
C ASN A 323 2.10 5.84 -13.91
N LYS A 324 2.43 5.08 -12.85
CA LYS A 324 3.73 4.45 -12.70
C LYS A 324 3.57 2.96 -12.36
N GLY A 325 4.13 2.06 -13.16
CA GLY A 325 4.19 0.64 -12.84
C GLY A 325 4.95 0.39 -11.54
N ALA A 326 4.53 -0.58 -10.73
CA ALA A 326 5.16 -0.88 -9.45
C ALA A 326 6.63 -1.32 -9.61
N TRP A 327 6.98 -1.91 -10.75
CA TRP A 327 8.34 -2.30 -11.07
C TRP A 327 9.33 -1.11 -11.06
N ARG A 328 8.87 0.11 -11.36
CA ARG A 328 9.71 1.33 -11.28
C ARG A 328 10.06 1.70 -9.85
N ASP A 329 9.27 1.27 -8.88
CA ASP A 329 9.49 1.50 -7.45
C ASP A 329 10.04 0.23 -6.76
N LEU A 330 10.43 -0.80 -7.54
CA LEU A 330 10.87 -2.09 -7.00
C LEU A 330 12.04 -1.92 -6.01
N HIS A 331 13.02 -1.08 -6.31
CA HIS A 331 14.14 -0.79 -5.41
C HIS A 331 13.67 -0.26 -4.05
N ALA A 332 12.64 0.59 -4.03
CA ALA A 332 12.08 1.13 -2.80
C ALA A 332 11.19 0.10 -2.06
N ILE A 333 10.55 -0.81 -2.81
CA ILE A 333 9.80 -1.94 -2.25
C ILE A 333 10.74 -2.95 -1.59
N LEU A 334 11.91 -3.20 -2.22
CA LEU A 334 12.93 -4.14 -1.76
C LEU A 334 13.89 -3.56 -0.72
N GLU A 335 13.86 -2.27 -0.45
CA GLU A 335 14.87 -1.58 0.38
C GLU A 335 15.03 -2.21 1.77
N LEU A 336 16.14 -2.91 1.98
CA LEU A 336 16.51 -3.59 3.22
C LEU A 336 17.46 -2.71 4.07
N LYS A 337 17.04 -1.55 4.56
CA LYS A 337 17.91 -0.75 5.44
C LYS A 337 17.90 -1.28 6.88
N PRO A 338 19.05 -1.68 7.46
CA PRO A 338 19.14 -2.36 8.75
C PRO A 338 18.56 -1.59 9.95
N ASN A 339 18.43 -0.27 9.84
CA ASN A 339 17.98 0.60 10.93
C ASN A 339 16.52 1.05 10.82
N ARG A 340 15.77 0.49 9.89
CA ARG A 340 14.38 0.87 9.67
C ARG A 340 13.52 -0.39 9.63
N ASN A 341 12.68 -0.61 10.63
CA ASN A 341 11.62 -1.62 10.65
C ASN A 341 10.56 -1.37 9.54
N ARG A 342 11.00 -1.23 8.28
CA ARG A 342 10.20 -0.63 7.20
C ARG A 342 10.16 -1.46 5.94
N THR A 343 10.75 -2.63 5.93
CA THR A 343 10.75 -3.57 4.81
C THR A 343 9.61 -4.57 4.93
N VAL A 344 9.21 -5.13 3.79
CA VAL A 344 8.38 -6.34 3.75
C VAL A 344 9.18 -7.50 4.35
N LEU A 345 8.79 -7.95 5.55
CA LEU A 345 9.59 -8.92 6.31
C LEU A 345 9.76 -10.26 5.59
N ALA A 346 8.82 -10.64 4.72
CA ALA A 346 8.89 -11.86 3.93
C ALA A 346 10.14 -11.96 3.03
N PHE A 347 10.74 -10.83 2.62
CA PHE A 347 11.94 -10.85 1.77
C PHE A 347 13.12 -11.51 2.46
N SER A 348 13.35 -11.21 3.74
CA SER A 348 14.43 -11.83 4.51
C SER A 348 14.24 -13.34 4.69
N HIS A 349 12.99 -13.81 4.72
CA HIS A 349 12.67 -15.24 4.78
C HIS A 349 12.99 -15.96 3.47
N ALA A 350 12.56 -15.40 2.34
CA ALA A 350 12.83 -15.97 1.02
C ALA A 350 14.33 -16.18 0.80
N ALA A 351 15.12 -15.18 1.17
CA ALA A 351 16.57 -15.23 1.06
C ALA A 351 17.17 -16.36 1.91
N ARG A 352 16.72 -16.52 3.14
CA ARG A 352 17.20 -17.58 4.06
C ARG A 352 16.70 -18.98 3.70
N CYS A 353 15.67 -19.11 2.85
CA CYS A 353 15.16 -20.42 2.39
C CYS A 353 16.01 -21.06 1.31
N GLY A 354 17.03 -20.38 0.78
CA GLY A 354 17.87 -20.88 -0.30
C GLY A 354 17.15 -21.00 -1.65
N LEU A 355 16.06 -20.28 -1.84
CA LEU A 355 15.37 -20.22 -3.11
C LEU A 355 16.23 -19.48 -4.13
N SER A 356 16.25 -19.94 -5.37
CA SER A 356 16.92 -19.22 -6.47
C SER A 356 16.09 -18.05 -7.00
N ARG A 357 14.77 -18.18 -6.98
CA ARG A 357 13.81 -17.19 -7.47
C ARG A 357 12.55 -17.20 -6.61
N THR A 358 11.90 -16.06 -6.54
CA THR A 358 10.56 -15.91 -5.95
C THR A 358 9.68 -15.01 -6.81
N ILE A 359 8.39 -15.14 -6.65
CA ILE A 359 7.42 -14.26 -7.29
C ILE A 359 6.95 -13.24 -6.27
N ILE A 360 7.11 -11.98 -6.61
CA ILE A 360 6.59 -10.85 -5.82
C ILE A 360 5.26 -10.44 -6.42
N ASN A 361 4.25 -10.38 -5.58
CA ASN A 361 2.94 -9.82 -5.90
C ASN A 361 2.83 -8.46 -5.21
N VAL A 362 2.43 -7.45 -5.95
CA VAL A 362 2.18 -6.09 -5.46
C VAL A 362 0.78 -5.68 -5.83
N ALA A 363 -0.03 -5.35 -4.83
CA ALA A 363 -1.38 -4.86 -5.07
C ALA A 363 -1.66 -3.58 -4.27
N GLY A 364 -2.54 -2.74 -4.79
CA GLY A 364 -2.93 -1.52 -4.10
C GLY A 364 -4.02 -0.75 -4.81
N VAL A 365 -4.51 0.27 -4.11
CA VAL A 365 -5.56 1.16 -4.57
C VAL A 365 -4.95 2.47 -5.02
N ALA A 366 -5.23 2.88 -6.25
CA ALA A 366 -5.00 4.26 -6.65
C ALA A 366 -6.19 5.12 -6.23
N ARG A 367 -5.91 6.15 -5.44
CA ARG A 367 -6.93 7.00 -4.83
C ARG A 367 -7.08 8.33 -5.54
N GLY A 368 -8.29 8.86 -5.60
CA GLY A 368 -8.56 10.20 -6.08
C GLY A 368 -8.20 11.29 -5.06
N ALA A 369 -8.38 12.55 -5.44
CA ALA A 369 -8.15 13.71 -4.57
C ALA A 369 -8.96 13.64 -3.25
N LYS A 370 -10.15 13.02 -3.27
CA LYS A 370 -10.87 12.64 -2.05
C LYS A 370 -10.44 11.22 -1.68
N ALA A 371 -9.81 11.05 -0.53
CA ALA A 371 -9.23 9.78 -0.07
C ALA A 371 -10.19 8.57 -0.11
N ALA A 372 -11.49 8.79 -0.04
CA ALA A 372 -12.50 7.73 -0.14
C ALA A 372 -12.83 7.32 -1.60
N LYS A 373 -12.33 8.05 -2.61
CA LYS A 373 -12.60 7.73 -4.01
C LYS A 373 -11.52 6.81 -4.54
N ILE A 374 -11.89 5.57 -4.82
CA ILE A 374 -11.04 4.62 -5.55
C ILE A 374 -11.14 4.97 -7.03
N LEU A 375 -9.99 5.15 -7.69
CA LEU A 375 -9.91 5.38 -9.12
C LEU A 375 -9.79 4.06 -9.87
N PHE A 376 -8.88 3.21 -9.42
CA PHE A 376 -8.69 1.87 -9.93
C PHE A 376 -7.88 1.04 -8.94
N TRP A 377 -7.89 -0.27 -9.14
CA TRP A 377 -7.00 -1.24 -8.50
C TRP A 377 -5.81 -1.50 -9.41
N ARG A 378 -4.64 -1.67 -8.81
CA ARG A 378 -3.46 -2.13 -9.50
C ARG A 378 -2.99 -3.42 -8.86
N TYR A 379 -2.66 -4.38 -9.70
CA TYR A 379 -2.03 -5.62 -9.33
C TYR A 379 -0.92 -5.91 -10.33
N GLU A 380 0.27 -6.14 -9.82
CA GLU A 380 1.44 -6.51 -10.61
C GLU A 380 2.10 -7.73 -9.99
N ARG A 381 2.62 -8.59 -10.85
CA ARG A 381 3.26 -9.85 -10.45
C ARG A 381 4.53 -10.02 -11.25
N PHE A 382 5.66 -10.20 -10.58
CA PHE A 382 6.95 -10.36 -11.25
C PHE A 382 7.88 -11.29 -10.49
N SER A 383 8.69 -12.04 -11.27
CA SER A 383 9.70 -12.96 -10.74
C SER A 383 11.03 -12.25 -10.56
N VAL A 384 11.61 -12.37 -9.39
CA VAL A 384 12.93 -11.82 -9.06
C VAL A 384 13.88 -12.91 -8.60
N PRO A 385 15.19 -12.82 -8.93
CA PRO A 385 16.21 -13.64 -8.28
C PRO A 385 16.28 -13.33 -6.79
N VAL A 386 16.29 -14.36 -5.94
CA VAL A 386 16.30 -14.18 -4.48
C VAL A 386 17.60 -13.53 -4.01
N ALA A 387 18.71 -13.75 -4.70
CA ALA A 387 19.98 -13.06 -4.42
C ALA A 387 19.85 -11.53 -4.42
N MET A 388 18.88 -10.96 -5.15
CA MET A 388 18.60 -9.53 -5.14
C MET A 388 17.91 -9.05 -3.85
N LEU A 389 17.25 -9.94 -3.12
CA LEU A 389 16.50 -9.58 -1.91
C LEU A 389 17.41 -9.33 -0.70
N GLU A 390 18.66 -9.78 -0.74
CA GLU A 390 19.64 -9.64 0.35
C GLU A 390 20.77 -8.65 0.04
N ASP A 391 21.00 -8.35 -1.23
CA ASP A 391 22.15 -7.53 -1.62
C ASP A 391 21.75 -6.06 -1.80
N VAL A 392 22.11 -5.26 -0.80
CA VAL A 392 21.85 -3.81 -0.80
C VAL A 392 22.48 -3.13 -2.03
N ASN A 393 23.65 -3.60 -2.48
CA ASN A 393 24.35 -2.99 -3.63
C ASN A 393 23.55 -3.21 -4.92
N ILE A 394 22.99 -4.41 -5.09
CA ILE A 394 22.14 -4.72 -6.25
C ILE A 394 20.85 -3.88 -6.20
N ILE A 395 20.21 -3.75 -5.04
CA ILE A 395 19.00 -2.94 -4.87
C ILE A 395 19.26 -1.46 -5.16
N ASP A 396 20.34 -0.90 -4.64
CA ASP A 396 20.74 0.48 -4.89
C ASP A 396 21.11 0.70 -6.37
N ARG A 397 21.72 -0.30 -7.01
CA ARG A 397 22.01 -0.26 -8.46
C ARG A 397 20.74 -0.24 -9.30
N ILE A 398 19.74 -1.04 -8.96
CA ILE A 398 18.43 -1.02 -9.60
C ILE A 398 17.82 0.38 -9.48
N GLY A 399 17.86 0.98 -8.29
CA GLY A 399 17.38 2.34 -8.05
C GLY A 399 18.09 3.37 -8.92
N THR A 400 19.43 3.26 -9.05
CA THR A 400 20.23 4.13 -9.91
C THR A 400 19.83 4.00 -11.37
N LEU A 401 19.70 2.76 -11.87
CA LEU A 401 19.37 2.49 -13.27
C LEU A 401 17.94 2.90 -13.65
N VAL A 402 16.98 2.75 -12.74
CA VAL A 402 15.62 3.29 -12.93
C VAL A 402 15.65 4.82 -12.87
N GLY A 403 16.44 5.41 -11.98
CA GLY A 403 16.64 6.86 -11.90
C GLY A 403 17.23 7.45 -13.19
N GLU A 404 18.16 6.74 -13.86
CA GLU A 404 18.66 7.11 -15.20
C GLU A 404 17.52 7.16 -16.23
N ALA A 405 16.62 6.17 -16.23
CA ALA A 405 15.44 6.16 -17.11
C ALA A 405 14.45 7.28 -16.78
N ASP A 406 14.25 7.63 -15.49
CA ASP A 406 13.43 8.77 -15.06
C ASP A 406 14.04 10.11 -15.53
N ASN A 407 15.37 10.24 -15.61
CA ASN A 407 16.02 11.44 -16.17
C ASN A 407 15.76 11.57 -17.67
N VAL A 408 15.87 10.48 -18.41
CA VAL A 408 15.54 10.44 -19.85
C VAL A 408 14.06 10.75 -20.08
N GLU A 409 13.15 10.25 -19.24
CA GLU A 409 11.71 10.59 -19.30
C GLU A 409 11.44 12.09 -19.21
N LYS A 410 12.14 12.80 -18.31
CA LYS A 410 12.01 14.27 -18.17
C LYS A 410 12.39 14.99 -19.44
N ILE A 411 13.53 14.57 -20.04
CA ILE A 411 14.01 15.14 -21.31
C ILE A 411 13.05 14.80 -22.43
N LEU A 412 12.57 13.57 -22.50
CA LEU A 412 11.60 13.08 -23.45
C LEU A 412 10.31 13.93 -23.45
N ARG A 413 9.75 14.16 -22.24
CA ARG A 413 8.61 15.06 -22.06
C ARG A 413 8.91 16.50 -22.52
N GLN A 414 10.08 17.03 -22.13
CA GLN A 414 10.46 18.39 -22.52
C GLN A 414 10.61 18.55 -24.03
N LYS A 415 11.15 17.54 -24.72
CA LYS A 415 11.21 17.52 -26.18
C LYS A 415 9.82 17.54 -26.80
N ALA A 416 8.87 16.73 -26.31
CA ALA A 416 7.49 16.73 -26.79
C ALA A 416 6.83 18.12 -26.62
N ILE A 417 6.98 18.73 -25.43
CA ILE A 417 6.50 20.09 -25.15
C ILE A 417 7.13 21.10 -26.11
N ASN A 418 8.44 21.06 -26.34
CA ASN A 418 9.14 21.96 -27.23
C ASN A 418 8.69 21.80 -28.70
N ILE A 419 8.42 20.56 -29.14
CA ILE A 419 7.89 20.29 -30.48
C ILE A 419 6.48 20.88 -30.60
N ALA A 420 5.59 20.62 -29.64
CA ALA A 420 4.23 21.18 -29.63
C ALA A 420 4.23 22.70 -29.66
N TYR A 421 5.07 23.32 -28.83
CA TYR A 421 5.23 24.79 -28.80
C TYR A 421 5.71 25.34 -30.14
N ARG A 422 6.74 24.74 -30.77
CA ARG A 422 7.23 25.16 -32.08
C ARG A 422 6.21 24.92 -33.18
N TYR A 423 5.42 23.88 -33.06
CA TYR A 423 4.34 23.56 -33.99
C TYR A 423 3.21 24.60 -33.93
N THR A 424 2.88 25.16 -32.77
CA THR A 424 1.78 26.12 -32.58
C THR A 424 2.19 27.58 -32.73
N VAL A 425 3.32 27.98 -32.13
CA VAL A 425 3.67 29.38 -31.90
C VAL A 425 4.54 30.00 -33.02
N GLN A 426 5.37 29.21 -33.70
CA GLN A 426 6.37 29.75 -34.63
C GLN A 426 5.86 30.09 -36.05
N ALA A 427 4.55 30.11 -36.27
CA ALA A 427 4.05 30.32 -37.63
C ALA A 427 4.14 31.75 -38.12
N ASN A 428 4.01 32.76 -37.30
CA ASN A 428 4.04 34.16 -37.73
C ASN A 428 4.40 35.11 -36.59
N GLY A 429 5.45 35.92 -36.76
CA GLY A 429 5.72 37.16 -36.10
C GLY A 429 5.41 37.35 -34.59
N ARG A 430 5.91 38.39 -33.98
CA ARG A 430 5.72 38.70 -32.55
C ARG A 430 4.24 38.64 -32.15
N PRO A 431 3.84 37.78 -31.16
CA PRO A 431 2.46 37.67 -30.75
C PRO A 431 2.03 38.83 -29.85
N ASP A 432 0.80 39.28 -30.05
CA ASP A 432 0.11 40.17 -29.12
C ASP A 432 -0.25 39.41 -27.85
N THR A 433 -0.28 40.07 -26.70
CA THR A 433 -0.29 39.43 -25.36
C THR A 433 -1.51 38.53 -25.05
N LYS A 434 -2.64 38.80 -25.70
CA LYS A 434 -3.87 37.96 -25.53
C LYS A 434 -3.78 36.67 -26.33
N ASP A 435 -3.30 36.71 -27.54
CA ASP A 435 -3.06 35.56 -28.40
C ASP A 435 -1.99 34.61 -27.86
N GLN A 436 -1.08 35.07 -27.00
CA GLN A 436 -0.03 34.24 -26.44
C GLN A 436 -0.56 33.25 -25.40
N HIS A 437 -1.60 33.64 -24.65
CA HIS A 437 -2.23 32.76 -23.66
C HIS A 437 -3.01 31.62 -24.34
N ASP A 438 -3.79 31.94 -25.37
CA ASP A 438 -4.56 30.95 -26.12
C ASP A 438 -3.65 29.99 -26.89
N ARG A 439 -2.57 30.47 -27.49
CA ARG A 439 -1.56 29.65 -28.18
C ARG A 439 -0.78 28.75 -27.23
N ASN A 440 -0.53 29.17 -25.98
CA ASN A 440 0.08 28.32 -24.97
C ASN A 440 -0.89 27.19 -24.57
N ASN A 441 -2.18 27.45 -24.40
CA ASN A 441 -3.18 26.45 -24.15
C ASN A 441 -3.30 25.42 -25.29
N ASP A 442 -3.17 25.83 -26.53
CA ASP A 442 -3.18 24.92 -27.68
C ASP A 442 -1.88 24.10 -27.75
N ALA A 443 -0.73 24.71 -27.43
CA ALA A 443 0.52 23.98 -27.31
C ALA A 443 0.47 22.91 -26.23
N ASP A 444 -0.13 23.20 -25.07
CA ASP A 444 -0.29 22.24 -23.96
C ASP A 444 -1.19 21.08 -24.37
N LYS A 445 -2.31 21.34 -25.05
CA LYS A 445 -3.20 20.28 -25.56
C LYS A 445 -2.49 19.37 -26.58
N ILE A 446 -1.70 19.97 -27.49
CA ILE A 446 -0.91 19.19 -28.44
C ILE A 446 0.17 18.39 -27.70
N ALA A 447 0.87 18.99 -26.73
CA ALA A 447 1.87 18.31 -25.94
C ALA A 447 1.29 17.10 -25.16
N GLU A 448 0.04 17.20 -24.70
CA GLU A 448 -0.69 16.09 -24.09
C GLU A 448 -1.03 15.01 -25.14
N SER A 449 -1.44 15.40 -26.35
CA SER A 449 -1.79 14.45 -27.43
C SER A 449 -0.60 13.68 -27.97
N ILE A 450 0.60 14.26 -27.92
CA ILE A 450 1.86 13.64 -28.35
C ILE A 450 2.74 13.20 -27.18
N ASP A 451 2.17 12.95 -26.00
CA ASP A 451 2.94 12.51 -24.83
C ASP A 451 3.56 11.13 -25.06
N PRO A 452 4.90 11.01 -25.18
CA PRO A 452 5.55 9.75 -25.48
C PRO A 452 5.76 8.86 -24.24
N ARG A 453 5.55 9.38 -23.02
CA ARG A 453 5.87 8.71 -21.77
C ARG A 453 5.16 7.37 -21.54
N PRO A 454 3.85 7.24 -21.82
CA PRO A 454 3.17 5.95 -21.65
C PRO A 454 3.80 4.84 -22.50
N ALA A 455 4.08 5.15 -23.77
CA ALA A 455 4.70 4.18 -24.68
C ALA A 455 6.14 3.84 -24.28
N TYR A 456 6.92 4.84 -23.85
CA TYR A 456 8.27 4.66 -23.36
C TYR A 456 8.34 3.68 -22.19
N TRP A 457 7.54 3.89 -21.15
CA TRP A 457 7.54 3.04 -19.98
C TRP A 457 6.99 1.64 -20.26
N ALA A 458 5.95 1.52 -21.08
CA ALA A 458 5.40 0.21 -21.46
C ALA A 458 6.43 -0.65 -22.19
N ARG A 459 7.28 -0.03 -23.04
CA ARG A 459 8.33 -0.76 -23.75
C ARG A 459 9.51 -1.12 -22.86
N LEU A 460 9.85 -0.29 -21.89
CA LEU A 460 10.94 -0.55 -20.98
C LEU A 460 10.66 -1.69 -20.01
N GLU A 461 9.41 -2.04 -19.76
CA GLU A 461 9.04 -3.08 -18.80
C GLU A 461 9.74 -4.41 -19.09
N LYS A 462 9.70 -4.88 -20.33
CA LYS A 462 10.40 -6.11 -20.73
C LYS A 462 11.92 -6.02 -20.48
N HIS A 463 12.54 -4.90 -20.89
CA HIS A 463 13.96 -4.68 -20.71
C HIS A 463 14.36 -4.62 -19.23
N PHE A 464 13.45 -4.14 -18.37
CA PHE A 464 13.66 -4.12 -16.94
C PHE A 464 13.69 -5.54 -16.35
N PHE A 465 12.77 -6.41 -16.77
CA PHE A 465 12.82 -7.81 -16.32
C PHE A 465 14.03 -8.57 -16.84
N ASP A 466 14.47 -8.28 -18.07
CA ASP A 466 15.74 -8.80 -18.59
C ASP A 466 16.95 -8.29 -17.78
N LEU A 467 16.94 -7.01 -17.38
CA LEU A 467 17.92 -6.43 -16.48
C LEU A 467 17.95 -7.17 -15.14
N LEU A 468 16.80 -7.34 -14.46
CA LEU A 468 16.73 -8.03 -13.18
C LEU A 468 17.32 -9.44 -13.23
N GLN A 469 17.15 -10.15 -14.34
CA GLN A 469 17.69 -11.49 -14.49
C GLN A 469 19.21 -11.52 -14.64
N ASN A 470 19.78 -10.51 -15.28
CA ASN A 470 21.18 -10.49 -15.69
C ASN A 470 22.07 -9.57 -14.83
N LEU A 471 21.48 -8.64 -14.07
CA LEU A 471 22.24 -7.69 -13.26
C LEU A 471 23.21 -8.32 -12.25
N PRO A 472 22.88 -9.45 -11.59
CA PRO A 472 23.83 -10.13 -10.73
C PRO A 472 25.14 -10.56 -11.43
N ASN A 473 25.11 -10.75 -12.75
CA ASN A 473 26.30 -11.10 -13.54
C ASN A 473 27.27 -9.92 -13.71
N ASP A 474 26.82 -8.68 -13.51
CA ASP A 474 27.64 -7.47 -13.54
C ASP A 474 28.39 -7.25 -12.20
N TRP A 475 28.07 -8.01 -11.15
CA TRP A 475 28.73 -7.98 -9.86
C TRP A 475 29.92 -8.96 -9.82
N ASP A 476 31.05 -8.52 -9.29
CA ASP A 476 32.23 -9.35 -9.03
C ASP A 476 32.22 -9.79 -7.56
N THR A 477 31.91 -11.05 -7.32
CA THR A 477 31.80 -11.61 -5.96
C THR A 477 33.16 -11.73 -5.27
N GLU A 478 34.28 -11.87 -6.04
CA GLU A 478 35.63 -11.97 -5.49
C GLU A 478 36.14 -10.58 -5.09
N ALA A 479 35.91 -9.57 -5.93
CA ALA A 479 36.29 -8.20 -5.65
C ALA A 479 35.34 -7.51 -4.67
N GLY A 480 34.09 -7.98 -4.53
CA GLY A 480 33.03 -7.34 -3.73
C GLY A 480 32.59 -5.98 -4.29
N ASP A 481 32.66 -5.79 -5.62
CA ASP A 481 32.37 -4.55 -6.30
C ASP A 481 31.78 -4.82 -7.71
N TRP A 482 31.28 -3.78 -8.36
CA TRP A 482 30.81 -3.86 -9.73
C TRP A 482 31.98 -4.07 -10.70
N LYS A 483 31.79 -4.97 -11.67
CA LYS A 483 32.76 -5.14 -12.75
C LYS A 483 33.05 -3.83 -13.46
N PRO A 484 34.21 -3.66 -14.14
CA PRO A 484 34.47 -2.49 -14.98
C PRO A 484 33.35 -2.23 -15.99
N ASP A 485 33.12 -0.96 -16.33
CA ASP A 485 31.97 -0.56 -17.16
C ASP A 485 31.88 -1.29 -18.51
N ASP A 486 33.05 -1.65 -19.10
CA ASP A 486 33.10 -2.42 -20.34
C ASP A 486 32.67 -3.88 -20.19
N GLN A 487 32.66 -4.42 -18.98
CA GLN A 487 32.23 -5.77 -18.63
C GLN A 487 30.82 -5.82 -18.05
N GLN A 488 30.19 -4.70 -17.74
CA GLN A 488 28.80 -4.62 -17.23
C GLN A 488 27.78 -4.79 -18.37
N HIS A 489 27.54 -6.00 -18.81
CA HIS A 489 26.67 -6.28 -19.96
C HIS A 489 25.21 -5.95 -19.72
N ALA A 490 24.66 -6.30 -18.56
CA ALA A 490 23.25 -6.05 -18.22
C ALA A 490 22.98 -4.55 -18.14
N THR A 491 23.83 -3.82 -17.41
CA THR A 491 23.76 -2.36 -17.27
C THR A 491 23.82 -1.64 -18.62
N ARG A 492 24.77 -2.02 -19.47
CA ARG A 492 24.93 -1.41 -20.82
C ARG A 492 23.74 -1.71 -21.72
N THR A 493 23.21 -2.94 -21.67
CA THR A 493 22.03 -3.34 -22.44
C THR A 493 20.80 -2.53 -22.01
N TRP A 494 20.61 -2.34 -20.71
CA TRP A 494 19.55 -1.51 -20.15
C TRP A 494 19.67 -0.05 -20.62
N ARG A 495 20.84 0.59 -20.45
CA ARG A 495 21.07 1.97 -20.87
C ARG A 495 20.79 2.19 -22.35
N LYS A 496 21.25 1.24 -23.19
CA LYS A 496 20.96 1.25 -24.63
C LYS A 496 19.46 1.15 -24.90
N ALA A 497 18.75 0.29 -24.20
CA ALA A 497 17.29 0.16 -24.33
C ALA A 497 16.59 1.46 -23.91
N VAL A 498 16.97 2.08 -22.79
CA VAL A 498 16.42 3.36 -22.31
C VAL A 498 16.50 4.44 -23.39
N LEU A 499 17.67 4.63 -24.01
CA LEU A 499 17.88 5.65 -25.04
C LEU A 499 17.13 5.33 -26.34
N ASN A 500 17.13 4.07 -26.77
CA ASN A 500 16.45 3.63 -27.98
C ASN A 500 14.91 3.76 -27.86
N GLU A 501 14.35 3.32 -26.73
CA GLU A 501 12.90 3.37 -26.54
C GLU A 501 12.41 4.81 -26.30
N ALA A 502 13.22 5.68 -25.72
CA ALA A 502 12.92 7.11 -25.67
C ALA A 502 12.82 7.72 -27.07
N ARG A 503 13.83 7.49 -27.91
CA ARG A 503 13.83 7.94 -29.29
C ARG A 503 12.62 7.41 -30.05
N ARG A 504 12.40 6.11 -30.02
CA ARG A 504 11.29 5.43 -30.71
C ARG A 504 9.93 5.97 -30.27
N SER A 505 9.73 6.14 -28.97
CA SER A 505 8.48 6.63 -28.42
C SER A 505 8.20 8.07 -28.82
N LEU A 506 9.22 8.93 -28.87
CA LEU A 506 9.08 10.30 -29.38
C LEU A 506 8.73 10.32 -30.86
N GLU A 507 9.48 9.58 -31.68
CA GLU A 507 9.25 9.50 -33.14
C GLU A 507 7.84 9.02 -33.47
N GLU A 508 7.31 8.03 -32.75
CA GLU A 508 5.96 7.51 -32.95
C GLU A 508 4.90 8.54 -32.51
N SER A 509 5.09 9.17 -31.35
CA SER A 509 4.14 10.17 -30.83
C SER A 509 3.99 11.38 -31.75
N VAL A 510 5.10 11.87 -32.29
CA VAL A 510 5.07 13.06 -33.18
C VAL A 510 4.54 12.78 -34.58
N ARG A 511 4.40 11.52 -35.01
CA ARG A 511 3.77 11.16 -36.30
C ARG A 511 2.34 11.66 -36.41
N SER A 512 1.62 11.78 -35.30
CA SER A 512 0.26 12.35 -35.28
C SER A 512 0.17 13.80 -35.74
N LEU A 513 1.29 14.56 -35.73
CA LEU A 513 1.35 15.93 -36.27
C LEU A 513 1.33 15.98 -37.80
N GLY A 514 1.45 14.83 -38.45
CA GLY A 514 1.47 14.71 -39.91
C GLY A 514 2.80 15.13 -40.57
N THR A 515 2.77 15.27 -41.89
CA THR A 515 3.96 15.52 -42.73
C THR A 515 4.01 16.94 -43.31
N THR A 516 3.35 17.89 -42.67
CA THR A 516 3.40 19.31 -43.10
C THR A 516 4.79 19.88 -42.85
N ALA A 517 5.20 20.85 -43.68
CA ALA A 517 6.48 21.54 -43.52
C ALA A 517 6.66 22.11 -42.10
N ARG A 518 5.57 22.53 -41.48
CA ARG A 518 5.53 23.02 -40.10
C ARG A 518 5.85 21.91 -39.08
N ALA A 519 5.24 20.73 -39.21
CA ALA A 519 5.51 19.59 -38.35
C ALA A 519 6.97 19.14 -38.51
N ILE A 520 7.43 18.95 -39.74
CA ILE A 520 8.82 18.56 -40.05
C ILE A 520 9.82 19.57 -39.45
N SER A 521 9.57 20.88 -39.64
CA SER A 521 10.45 21.93 -39.10
C SER A 521 10.47 21.94 -37.56
N ALA A 522 9.33 21.75 -36.90
CA ALA A 522 9.24 21.69 -35.42
C ALA A 522 10.03 20.50 -34.88
N ILE A 523 9.86 19.32 -35.47
CA ILE A 523 10.56 18.08 -35.06
C ILE A 523 12.07 18.21 -35.33
N ALA A 524 12.47 18.65 -36.52
CA ALA A 524 13.88 18.76 -36.89
C ALA A 524 14.67 19.73 -35.99
N ARG A 525 14.03 20.81 -35.53
CA ARG A 525 14.67 21.81 -34.67
C ARG A 525 14.88 21.34 -33.24
N VAL A 526 14.09 20.41 -32.77
CA VAL A 526 14.20 19.86 -31.40
C VAL A 526 15.07 18.59 -31.42
N GLY A 527 14.95 17.79 -32.47
CA GLY A 527 15.61 16.50 -32.61
C GLY A 527 14.98 15.41 -31.78
N THR A 528 15.09 14.18 -32.25
CA THR A 528 14.55 12.99 -31.56
C THR A 528 15.63 12.13 -30.90
N ASP A 529 16.89 12.46 -31.08
CA ASP A 529 18.02 11.66 -30.56
C ASP A 529 18.22 11.86 -29.06
N PHE A 530 18.68 10.80 -28.43
CA PHE A 530 19.10 10.74 -27.02
C PHE A 530 20.52 10.17 -26.92
N SER A 531 21.26 10.57 -25.91
CA SER A 531 22.66 10.22 -25.69
C SER A 531 22.91 9.80 -24.24
N GLU A 532 24.05 9.22 -23.94
CA GLU A 532 24.45 8.83 -22.58
C GLU A 532 24.48 10.01 -21.59
N LYS A 533 24.64 11.24 -22.07
CA LYS A 533 24.56 12.44 -21.22
C LYS A 533 23.16 12.63 -20.62
N ASP A 534 22.14 12.15 -21.30
CA ASP A 534 20.74 12.28 -20.88
C ASP A 534 20.37 11.29 -19.76
N LEU A 535 21.18 10.28 -19.52
CA LEU A 535 21.05 9.36 -18.38
C LEU A 535 21.39 10.06 -17.05
N LYS A 536 22.22 11.11 -17.09
CA LYS A 536 22.63 11.83 -15.88
C LYS A 536 21.57 12.84 -15.45
N PRO A 537 21.44 13.11 -14.13
CA PRO A 537 20.58 14.20 -13.68
C PRO A 537 21.01 15.48 -14.36
N GLN A 538 20.08 16.14 -15.02
CA GLN A 538 20.34 17.48 -15.56
C GLN A 538 20.58 18.42 -14.37
N PRO A 539 21.59 19.33 -14.43
CA PRO A 539 21.70 20.40 -13.47
C PRO A 539 20.33 21.07 -13.39
N GLN A 540 19.78 21.20 -12.20
CA GLN A 540 18.54 21.95 -12.01
C GLN A 540 18.82 23.38 -12.50
N ASP A 541 18.52 23.66 -13.76
CA ASP A 541 18.39 25.03 -14.20
C ASP A 541 17.39 25.68 -13.26
N SER A 542 17.88 26.67 -12.54
CA SER A 542 17.15 27.50 -11.61
C SER A 542 15.69 27.58 -12.03
N GLN A 543 14.80 27.16 -11.12
CA GLN A 543 13.33 27.30 -11.24
C GLN A 543 12.99 28.56 -12.04
N PRO A 544 11.99 28.51 -12.94
CA PRO A 544 11.57 29.72 -13.66
C PRO A 544 11.39 30.80 -12.63
N LYS A 545 12.17 31.87 -12.74
CA LYS A 545 12.07 33.03 -11.84
C LYS A 545 10.60 33.37 -11.76
N GLU A 546 9.99 33.19 -10.59
CA GLU A 546 8.66 33.73 -10.31
C GLU A 546 8.63 35.13 -10.87
N LYS A 547 7.74 35.38 -11.80
CA LYS A 547 7.50 36.69 -12.38
C LYS A 547 7.24 37.62 -11.20
N LYS A 548 8.19 38.50 -10.90
CA LYS A 548 7.99 39.61 -9.98
C LYS A 548 6.77 40.36 -10.46
N SER A 549 5.64 40.13 -9.79
CA SER A 549 4.46 41.00 -9.95
C SER A 549 4.90 42.41 -9.55
N LYS A 550 4.59 43.38 -10.39
CA LYS A 550 4.81 44.80 -10.15
C LYS A 550 4.25 45.19 -8.76
N PRO A 551 4.89 46.08 -8.02
CA PRO A 551 4.48 46.43 -6.67
C PRO A 551 3.16 47.21 -6.71
N GLY A 552 2.08 46.54 -6.40
CA GLY A 552 0.82 47.14 -5.99
C GLY A 552 0.93 47.53 -4.50
N LYS A 553 0.49 48.74 -4.20
CA LYS A 553 0.61 49.46 -2.95
C LYS A 553 0.24 48.62 -1.70
N LYS A 554 1.17 48.69 -0.73
CA LYS A 554 1.03 48.60 0.74
C LYS A 554 -0.20 47.92 1.34
N GLY A 555 0.04 46.69 1.82
CA GLY A 555 -0.66 46.07 2.94
C GLY A 555 0.35 45.20 3.66
N GLY A 556 0.79 45.61 4.86
CA GLY A 556 1.84 44.92 5.63
C GLY A 556 1.33 43.55 6.13
N GLY A 557 1.70 42.48 5.45
CA GLY A 557 1.56 41.12 5.94
C GLY A 557 2.94 40.48 6.03
N LYS A 558 3.42 40.30 7.26
CA LYS A 558 4.63 39.51 7.53
C LYS A 558 4.40 38.10 6.99
N ASN A 559 5.26 37.65 6.07
CA ASN A 559 5.36 36.24 5.66
C ASN A 559 5.62 35.37 6.90
N GLN A 560 4.58 34.88 7.53
CA GLN A 560 4.68 33.86 8.56
C GLN A 560 4.73 32.50 7.85
N MET A 561 5.88 31.84 7.89
CA MET A 561 5.99 30.41 7.56
C MET A 561 4.89 29.66 8.29
N SER A 562 4.27 28.70 7.62
CA SER A 562 3.25 27.85 8.23
C SER A 562 3.82 27.12 9.46
N LEU A 563 2.95 26.78 10.40
CA LEU A 563 3.37 26.08 11.64
C LEU A 563 4.10 24.76 11.33
N ASP A 564 3.73 24.12 10.23
CA ASP A 564 4.32 22.87 9.75
C ASP A 564 5.72 23.06 9.13
N GLU A 565 5.94 24.13 8.41
CA GLU A 565 7.27 24.48 7.85
C GLU A 565 8.25 24.86 8.95
N LYS A 566 7.78 25.57 9.98
CA LYS A 566 8.59 25.87 11.17
C LYS A 566 8.98 24.61 11.94
N ARG A 567 8.06 23.63 12.07
CA ARG A 567 8.33 22.32 12.69
C ARG A 567 9.35 21.50 11.90
N LYS A 568 9.20 21.43 10.58
CA LYS A 568 10.14 20.70 9.70
C LYS A 568 11.53 21.32 9.72
N SER A 569 11.63 22.65 9.71
CA SER A 569 12.89 23.37 9.83
C SER A 569 13.55 23.14 11.19
N PHE A 570 12.77 23.14 12.27
CA PHE A 570 13.24 22.89 13.64
C PHE A 570 13.77 21.46 13.81
N ILE A 571 13.02 20.45 13.32
CA ILE A 571 13.44 19.05 13.38
C ILE A 571 14.71 18.81 12.57
N ARG A 572 14.83 19.38 11.35
CA ARG A 572 16.05 19.27 10.54
C ARG A 572 17.27 19.88 11.25
N ARG A 573 17.08 21.01 11.90
CA ARG A 573 18.18 21.69 12.61
C ARG A 573 18.60 20.94 13.87
N LEU A 574 17.66 20.32 14.61
CA LEU A 574 17.97 19.43 15.73
C LEU A 574 18.71 18.16 15.29
N LEU A 575 18.32 17.58 14.15
CA LEU A 575 18.98 16.41 13.58
C LEU A 575 20.40 16.77 13.10
N SER A 576 20.58 17.89 12.42
CA SER A 576 21.90 18.40 11.99
C SER A 576 22.84 18.65 13.18
N LEU A 577 22.34 19.27 14.25
CA LEU A 577 23.13 19.50 15.47
C LEU A 577 23.48 18.21 16.21
N ALA A 578 22.60 17.19 16.12
CA ALA A 578 22.86 15.87 16.69
C ALA A 578 23.93 15.10 15.90
N GLU A 579 23.94 15.22 14.57
CA GLU A 579 24.92 14.62 13.67
C GLU A 579 26.32 15.27 13.80
N GLU A 580 26.35 16.60 14.02
CA GLU A 580 27.59 17.36 14.19
C GLU A 580 28.26 17.19 15.56
N GLY A 581 27.63 16.52 16.51
CA GLY A 581 28.19 16.26 17.84
C GLY A 581 28.44 17.53 18.70
N LYS A 582 27.94 18.69 18.30
CA LYS A 582 28.12 19.97 18.97
C LYS A 582 27.06 20.17 20.04
N GLU A 583 27.45 20.13 21.29
CA GLU A 583 26.64 20.58 22.43
C GLU A 583 26.59 22.13 22.49
N ASP A 584 25.82 22.73 21.60
CA ASP A 584 25.59 24.19 21.68
C ASP A 584 24.30 24.47 22.44
N ARG A 585 24.45 24.70 23.77
CA ARG A 585 23.36 25.13 24.67
C ARG A 585 22.72 26.46 24.24
N GLY A 586 23.48 27.32 23.58
CA GLY A 586 22.99 28.63 23.09
C GLY A 586 22.01 28.45 21.92
N ALA A 587 22.33 27.59 20.95
CA ALA A 587 21.47 27.33 19.82
C ALA A 587 20.15 26.64 20.22
N LEU A 588 20.16 25.80 21.26
CA LEU A 588 18.95 25.20 21.85
C LEU A 588 18.09 26.25 22.58
N ALA A 589 18.70 27.23 23.25
CA ALA A 589 17.99 28.36 23.89
C ALA A 589 17.36 29.29 22.84
N ASP A 590 18.05 29.59 21.75
CA ASP A 590 17.55 30.38 20.63
C ASP A 590 16.40 29.68 19.89
N LEU A 591 16.47 28.37 19.73
CA LEU A 591 15.38 27.56 19.18
C LEU A 591 14.15 27.56 20.11
N ARG A 592 14.34 27.56 21.43
CA ARG A 592 13.26 27.74 22.42
C ARG A 592 12.61 29.11 22.32
N SER A 593 13.39 30.17 22.18
CA SER A 593 12.88 31.57 22.08
C SER A 593 12.11 31.79 20.76
N GLY A 594 12.50 31.12 19.68
CA GLY A 594 11.84 31.20 18.37
C GLY A 594 10.47 30.53 18.29
N LEU A 595 10.11 29.68 19.25
CA LEU A 595 8.84 28.95 19.29
C LEU A 595 7.70 29.69 19.99
N GLY A 596 7.99 30.88 20.57
CA GLY A 596 7.01 31.72 21.26
C GLY A 596 6.69 31.25 22.67
N LYS A 597 6.32 32.18 23.54
CA LYS A 597 6.06 31.98 24.98
C LYS A 597 4.73 31.27 25.31
N GLU A 598 4.14 30.50 24.39
CA GLU A 598 2.87 29.84 24.63
C GLU A 598 3.07 28.43 25.24
N PRO A 599 2.67 28.20 26.50
CA PRO A 599 2.86 26.91 27.19
C PRO A 599 2.26 25.69 26.46
N GLY A 600 1.13 25.88 25.77
CA GLY A 600 0.48 24.82 25.03
C GLY A 600 1.23 24.33 23.79
N LYS A 601 2.07 25.19 23.18
CA LYS A 601 2.90 24.80 22.03
C LYS A 601 4.12 23.99 22.48
N MET A 602 4.69 24.32 23.63
CA MET A 602 5.79 23.58 24.22
C MET A 602 5.36 22.19 24.70
N ALA A 603 4.19 22.06 25.31
CA ALA A 603 3.64 20.76 25.70
C ALA A 603 3.45 19.82 24.50
N ARG A 604 3.04 20.35 23.34
CA ARG A 604 2.93 19.55 22.10
C ARG A 604 4.29 19.13 21.55
N VAL A 605 5.31 19.99 21.62
CA VAL A 605 6.68 19.65 21.22
C VAL A 605 7.24 18.56 22.13
N HIS A 606 7.04 18.66 23.44
CA HIS A 606 7.43 17.63 24.40
C HIS A 606 6.75 16.28 24.11
N LYS A 607 5.46 16.28 23.82
CA LYS A 607 4.69 15.04 23.56
C LYS A 607 5.03 14.38 22.21
N HIS A 608 5.37 15.15 21.19
CA HIS A 608 5.48 14.65 19.81
C HIS A 608 6.89 14.70 19.21
N VAL A 609 7.85 15.35 19.83
CA VAL A 609 9.23 15.48 19.33
C VAL A 609 10.23 14.80 20.27
N VAL A 610 10.07 14.98 21.58
CA VAL A 610 11.01 14.44 22.57
C VAL A 610 11.17 12.91 22.52
N PRO A 611 10.13 12.09 22.28
CA PRO A 611 10.29 10.64 22.18
C PRO A 611 11.19 10.17 21.03
N TYR A 612 11.36 11.00 20.00
CA TYR A 612 12.14 10.68 18.81
C TYR A 612 13.56 11.25 18.83
N LEU A 613 13.93 11.96 19.90
CA LEU A 613 15.29 12.47 20.07
C LEU A 613 16.22 11.39 20.64
N PRO A 614 17.50 11.33 20.21
CA PRO A 614 18.50 10.51 20.88
C PRO A 614 18.54 10.80 22.38
N GLU A 615 18.83 9.77 23.20
CA GLU A 615 18.68 9.81 24.66
C GLU A 615 19.44 10.96 25.33
N LYS A 616 20.63 11.30 24.83
CA LYS A 616 21.44 12.45 25.30
C LYS A 616 20.76 13.82 25.16
N TYR A 617 19.76 13.95 24.27
CA TYR A 617 19.01 15.20 24.09
C TYR A 617 17.65 15.20 24.80
N ARG A 618 17.12 14.02 25.19
CA ARG A 618 15.87 13.93 25.95
C ARG A 618 15.98 14.59 27.32
N THR A 619 17.12 14.41 28.00
CA THR A 619 17.41 14.98 29.31
C THR A 619 17.50 16.51 29.32
N VAL A 620 17.89 17.14 28.21
CA VAL A 620 17.95 18.60 28.07
C VAL A 620 16.55 19.20 27.87
N PHE A 621 15.61 18.45 27.32
CA PHE A 621 14.23 18.92 27.12
C PHE A 621 13.30 18.62 28.30
N LEU A 622 13.67 17.69 29.18
CA LEU A 622 12.89 17.35 30.38
C LEU A 622 13.25 18.20 31.61
N ARG A 623 14.34 18.98 31.54
CA ARG A 623 14.69 20.03 32.48
C ARG A 623 14.27 21.39 31.93
#